data_c5abc7917549a56fdb88d4b34b5d8ef4
#
_entry.id   c5abc7917549a56fdb88d4b34b5d8ef4
#
_cell.length_a   1.000
_cell.length_b   1.000
_cell.length_c   1.000
_cell.angle_alpha   90.00
_cell.angle_beta   90.00
_cell.angle_gamma   90.00
#
_symmetry.space_group_name_H-M   'P 1'
#
loop_
_entity.id
_entity.type
_entity.pdbx_description
1 polymer ?
#
loop_
_entity_poly.entity_id
_entity_poly.type
_entity_poly.pdbx_seq_one_letter_code
_entity_poly.pdbx_strand_id
1 'polypeptide(L)'
;MIYRIVRKGEVRVNKKRIKAEYKLQAGDVVRIPPVTVEEKTPEVAPSTKLNRVAELEQQIIFEDDHLLILNKPSGTAVHGGSGLKFGAIEALRALRPEARFLELVHRIDRDTSGILLVAKKRSALRHLQAQFREKTVKKYYFALVMGEWKNSCKVVNAPLLKNEVNSIVRVSSNGKPSETRFSVLEKFTQATLVQASPITGRTHQIRVHTQYSGHPIAWDDRYGDRRFDAYTGQHGLDRLFLHAANIRFVHPATEASMEINAPMGEQLEAVLASLRSEKKG
;
A
#
# COMPACT_ATOMS: atom_id res chain seq x y z
N MET A 1 16.70 0.25 15.20
CA MET A 1 17.57 0.49 16.39
C MET A 1 19.06 0.33 16.05
N ILE A 2 19.53 -0.82 15.57
CA ILE A 2 20.98 -1.13 15.34
C ILE A 2 21.70 -0.06 14.54
N TYR A 3 21.24 0.29 13.34
CA TYR A 3 21.87 1.31 12.50
C TYR A 3 21.98 2.71 13.15
N ARG A 4 21.07 3.05 14.08
CA ARG A 4 21.11 4.31 14.81
C ARG A 4 22.27 4.34 15.82
N ILE A 5 22.42 3.29 16.62
CA ILE A 5 23.48 3.21 17.66
C ILE A 5 24.87 3.06 17.03
N VAL A 6 24.97 2.36 15.85
CA VAL A 6 26.22 2.32 15.08
C VAL A 6 26.58 3.69 14.52
N ARG A 7 25.64 4.40 13.87
CA ARG A 7 25.87 5.76 13.33
C ARG A 7 26.24 6.77 14.41
N LYS A 8 25.65 6.69 15.59
CA LYS A 8 26.00 7.56 16.72
C LYS A 8 27.36 7.22 17.32
N GLY A 9 27.98 6.08 16.93
CA GLY A 9 29.25 5.59 17.47
C GLY A 9 29.13 5.06 18.90
N GLU A 10 27.93 4.66 19.30
CA GLU A 10 27.64 4.04 20.59
C GLU A 10 28.12 2.59 20.59
N VAL A 11 28.06 1.89 19.43
CA VAL A 11 28.70 0.60 19.19
C VAL A 11 30.16 0.86 18.80
N ARG A 12 31.08 0.12 19.41
CA ARG A 12 32.52 0.17 19.12
C ARG A 12 33.09 -1.23 18.94
N VAL A 13 34.02 -1.35 18.03
CA VAL A 13 34.83 -2.59 17.84
C VAL A 13 36.27 -2.24 18.18
N ASN A 14 36.89 -3.01 19.06
CA ASN A 14 38.26 -2.79 19.52
C ASN A 14 38.48 -1.33 19.99
N LYS A 15 37.50 -0.79 20.75
CA LYS A 15 37.45 0.60 21.25
C LYS A 15 37.29 1.69 20.18
N LYS A 16 37.26 1.35 18.88
CA LYS A 16 37.14 2.32 17.76
C LYS A 16 35.70 2.41 17.26
N ARG A 17 35.32 3.57 16.71
CA ARG A 17 34.06 3.75 15.98
C ARG A 17 34.11 2.96 14.68
N ILE A 18 32.99 2.32 14.31
CA ILE A 18 32.85 1.58 13.07
C ILE A 18 31.70 2.16 12.22
N LYS A 19 31.75 1.89 10.92
CA LYS A 19 30.62 2.10 10.02
C LYS A 19 29.74 0.85 9.97
N ALA A 20 28.50 1.00 9.49
CA ALA A 20 27.55 -0.12 9.43
C ALA A 20 28.00 -1.27 8.49
N GLU A 21 28.89 -0.98 7.54
CA GLU A 21 29.44 -1.91 6.58
C GLU A 21 30.65 -2.69 7.13
N TYR A 22 31.14 -2.39 8.34
CA TYR A 22 32.26 -3.08 8.95
C TYR A 22 31.92 -4.57 9.13
N LYS A 23 32.79 -5.43 8.63
CA LYS A 23 32.67 -6.90 8.79
C LYS A 23 33.51 -7.34 9.97
N LEU A 24 32.84 -7.88 10.98
CA LEU A 24 33.51 -8.43 12.16
C LEU A 24 34.49 -9.56 11.79
N GLN A 25 35.63 -9.58 12.43
CA GLN A 25 36.67 -10.61 12.29
C GLN A 25 36.76 -11.44 13.58
N ALA A 26 37.30 -12.63 13.46
CA ALA A 26 37.56 -13.45 14.65
C ALA A 26 38.51 -12.72 15.60
N GLY A 27 38.14 -12.63 16.89
CA GLY A 27 38.89 -11.90 17.90
C GLY A 27 38.47 -10.43 18.10
N ASP A 28 37.54 -9.89 17.31
CA ASP A 28 37.01 -8.56 17.55
C ASP A 28 36.21 -8.47 18.85
N VAL A 29 36.54 -7.49 19.67
CA VAL A 29 35.79 -7.15 20.90
C VAL A 29 34.75 -6.08 20.60
N VAL A 30 33.48 -6.45 20.63
CA VAL A 30 32.35 -5.55 20.32
C VAL A 30 31.76 -4.99 21.63
N ARG A 31 31.87 -3.68 21.82
CA ARG A 31 31.17 -2.98 22.89
C ARG A 31 29.79 -2.54 22.41
N ILE A 32 28.74 -3.08 23.03
CA ILE A 32 27.35 -2.68 22.82
C ILE A 32 26.94 -1.78 23.97
N PRO A 33 26.35 -0.59 23.72
CA PRO A 33 25.84 0.25 24.79
C PRO A 33 24.64 -0.42 25.49
N PRO A 34 24.33 -0.06 26.73
CA PRO A 34 23.09 -0.50 27.34
C PRO A 34 21.91 0.02 26.48
N VAL A 35 21.22 -0.87 25.86
CA VAL A 35 20.01 -0.56 25.07
C VAL A 35 18.83 -1.19 25.80
N THR A 36 17.81 -0.38 26.09
CA THR A 36 16.53 -0.90 26.50
C THR A 36 15.94 -1.59 25.27
N VAL A 37 15.99 -2.89 25.23
CA VAL A 37 15.21 -3.68 24.30
C VAL A 37 13.84 -3.77 24.96
N GLU A 38 12.84 -3.04 24.41
CA GLU A 38 11.47 -3.42 24.70
C GLU A 38 11.36 -4.89 24.30
N GLU A 39 11.20 -5.77 25.28
CA GLU A 39 10.78 -7.15 24.98
C GLU A 39 9.50 -7.00 24.17
N LYS A 40 9.57 -7.34 22.88
CA LYS A 40 8.36 -7.52 22.11
C LYS A 40 7.58 -8.60 22.84
N THR A 41 6.55 -8.18 23.58
CA THR A 41 5.51 -9.12 23.96
C THR A 41 5.21 -9.95 22.72
N PRO A 42 5.24 -11.29 22.79
CA PRO A 42 4.92 -12.13 21.64
C PRO A 42 3.64 -11.56 21.03
N GLU A 43 3.69 -11.13 19.75
CA GLU A 43 2.49 -10.69 19.07
C GLU A 43 1.53 -11.87 19.14
N VAL A 44 0.53 -11.76 20.04
CA VAL A 44 -0.51 -12.77 20.15
C VAL A 44 -1.19 -12.80 18.80
N ALA A 45 -1.00 -13.91 18.08
CA ALA A 45 -1.64 -14.08 16.79
C ALA A 45 -3.15 -13.83 16.93
N PRO A 46 -3.78 -13.05 16.04
CA PRO A 46 -5.20 -12.82 16.13
C PRO A 46 -5.95 -14.14 16.08
N SER A 47 -7.00 -14.27 16.90
CA SER A 47 -7.83 -15.47 16.86
C SER A 47 -8.45 -15.64 15.48
N THR A 48 -8.33 -16.83 14.91
CA THR A 48 -8.99 -17.20 13.63
C THR A 48 -10.53 -17.15 13.71
N LYS A 49 -11.07 -17.13 14.94
CA LYS A 49 -12.51 -17.00 15.21
C LYS A 49 -13.00 -15.53 15.14
N LEU A 50 -12.10 -14.56 15.02
CA LEU A 50 -12.50 -13.18 14.77
C LEU A 50 -13.08 -13.08 13.36
N ASN A 51 -14.30 -12.59 13.21
CA ASN A 51 -14.96 -12.44 11.91
C ASN A 51 -14.08 -11.79 10.85
N ARG A 52 -13.35 -10.74 11.22
CA ARG A 52 -12.42 -10.04 10.32
C ARG A 52 -11.27 -10.92 9.78
N VAL A 53 -10.82 -11.91 10.55
CA VAL A 53 -9.76 -12.84 10.10
C VAL A 53 -10.35 -13.86 9.13
N ALA A 54 -11.53 -14.42 9.43
CA ALA A 54 -12.23 -15.34 8.56
C ALA A 54 -12.67 -14.67 7.24
N GLU A 55 -13.12 -13.42 7.30
CA GLU A 55 -13.47 -12.61 6.10
C GLU A 55 -12.28 -12.42 5.16
N LEU A 56 -11.05 -12.26 5.70
CA LEU A 56 -9.85 -12.14 4.87
C LEU A 56 -9.56 -13.39 4.05
N GLU A 57 -9.90 -14.58 4.53
CA GLU A 57 -9.71 -15.81 3.77
C GLU A 57 -10.56 -15.83 2.50
N GLN A 58 -11.79 -15.32 2.58
CA GLN A 58 -12.70 -15.20 1.44
C GLN A 58 -12.25 -14.16 0.41
N GLN A 59 -11.33 -13.28 0.81
CA GLN A 59 -10.75 -12.24 -0.06
C GLN A 59 -9.47 -12.70 -0.77
N ILE A 60 -9.05 -13.95 -0.61
CA ILE A 60 -7.93 -14.52 -1.36
C ILE A 60 -8.40 -14.81 -2.78
N ILE A 61 -7.81 -14.13 -3.77
CA ILE A 61 -8.15 -14.24 -5.18
C ILE A 61 -7.21 -15.15 -5.97
N PHE A 62 -6.05 -15.45 -5.39
CA PHE A 62 -5.09 -16.42 -5.94
C PHE A 62 -4.18 -16.93 -4.83
N GLU A 63 -3.87 -18.20 -4.83
CA GLU A 63 -2.86 -18.80 -3.95
C GLU A 63 -2.21 -20.02 -4.61
N ASP A 64 -0.86 -20.09 -4.54
CA ASP A 64 -0.08 -21.26 -4.91
C ASP A 64 1.05 -21.52 -3.88
N ASP A 65 2.07 -22.31 -4.24
CA ASP A 65 3.21 -22.60 -3.36
C ASP A 65 4.17 -21.42 -3.15
N HIS A 66 4.10 -20.37 -3.95
CA HIS A 66 5.07 -19.26 -4.00
C HIS A 66 4.50 -17.93 -3.54
N LEU A 67 3.24 -17.69 -3.84
CA LEU A 67 2.57 -16.42 -3.52
C LEU A 67 1.09 -16.61 -3.19
N LEU A 68 0.55 -15.64 -2.47
CA LEU A 68 -0.86 -15.45 -2.18
C LEU A 68 -1.23 -14.02 -2.57
N ILE A 69 -2.37 -13.84 -3.19
CA ILE A 69 -2.89 -12.54 -3.62
C ILE A 69 -4.22 -12.30 -2.94
N LEU A 70 -4.28 -11.21 -2.18
CA LEU A 70 -5.45 -10.79 -1.43
C LEU A 70 -6.12 -9.61 -2.13
N ASN A 71 -7.45 -9.63 -2.25
CA ASN A 71 -8.26 -8.45 -2.46
C ASN A 71 -8.49 -7.77 -1.11
N LYS A 72 -7.53 -6.98 -0.65
CA LYS A 72 -7.54 -6.38 0.69
C LYS A 72 -8.77 -5.48 0.88
N PRO A 73 -9.60 -5.69 1.91
CA PRO A 73 -10.68 -4.76 2.24
C PRO A 73 -10.15 -3.37 2.62
N SER A 74 -10.95 -2.32 2.37
CA SER A 74 -10.71 -0.98 2.90
C SER A 74 -10.72 -1.01 4.45
N GLY A 75 -9.99 -0.10 5.08
CA GLY A 75 -9.90 -0.02 6.54
C GLY A 75 -8.94 -1.03 7.18
N THR A 76 -8.46 -2.04 6.42
CA THR A 76 -7.51 -3.05 6.90
C THR A 76 -6.08 -2.59 6.65
N ALA A 77 -5.30 -2.40 7.72
CA ALA A 77 -3.87 -2.11 7.59
C ALA A 77 -3.12 -3.34 7.05
N VAL A 78 -2.01 -3.11 6.35
CA VAL A 78 -1.18 -4.22 5.85
C VAL A 78 -0.36 -4.87 6.97
N HIS A 79 0.07 -4.07 7.98
CA HIS A 79 0.76 -4.52 9.20
C HIS A 79 0.04 -4.03 10.44
N GLY A 80 0.14 -4.75 11.54
CA GLY A 80 -0.16 -4.27 12.88
C GLY A 80 0.81 -3.16 13.32
N GLY A 81 0.52 -2.50 14.43
CA GLY A 81 1.31 -1.42 15.03
C GLY A 81 0.54 -0.11 15.17
N SER A 82 1.10 0.90 15.86
CA SER A 82 0.49 2.24 16.06
C SER A 82 -0.99 2.20 16.49
N GLY A 83 -1.32 1.36 17.48
CA GLY A 83 -2.70 1.24 18.02
C GLY A 83 -3.59 0.21 17.33
N LEU A 84 -3.11 -0.46 16.29
CA LEU A 84 -3.82 -1.58 15.65
C LEU A 84 -3.29 -2.91 16.19
N LYS A 85 -4.18 -3.77 16.68
CA LYS A 85 -3.82 -5.08 17.25
C LYS A 85 -3.19 -6.02 16.20
N PHE A 86 -3.61 -5.95 14.94
CA PHE A 86 -3.07 -6.73 13.82
C PHE A 86 -3.44 -6.10 12.47
N GLY A 87 -2.70 -6.45 11.42
CA GLY A 87 -2.98 -6.13 10.02
C GLY A 87 -3.22 -7.39 9.19
N ALA A 88 -3.30 -7.21 7.88
CA ALA A 88 -3.57 -8.30 6.93
C ALA A 88 -2.53 -9.44 7.04
N ILE A 89 -1.23 -9.10 7.19
CA ILE A 89 -0.18 -10.14 7.23
C ILE A 89 -0.25 -10.98 8.50
N GLU A 90 -0.54 -10.38 9.67
CA GLU A 90 -0.69 -11.12 10.92
C GLU A 90 -1.94 -12.01 10.88
N ALA A 91 -3.04 -11.53 10.28
CA ALA A 91 -4.24 -12.33 10.08
C ALA A 91 -4.00 -13.52 9.13
N LEU A 92 -3.30 -13.29 7.99
CA LEU A 92 -2.94 -14.38 7.07
C LEU A 92 -2.01 -15.41 7.71
N ARG A 93 -1.07 -14.98 8.57
CA ARG A 93 -0.21 -15.90 9.35
C ARG A 93 -1.03 -16.75 10.33
N ALA A 94 -2.06 -16.17 10.95
CA ALA A 94 -2.96 -16.90 11.83
C ALA A 94 -3.82 -17.93 11.06
N LEU A 95 -4.22 -17.61 9.84
CA LEU A 95 -4.96 -18.52 8.94
C LEU A 95 -4.07 -19.62 8.33
N ARG A 96 -2.76 -19.47 8.34
CA ARG A 96 -1.77 -20.40 7.74
C ARG A 96 -0.67 -20.72 8.77
N PRO A 97 -1.01 -21.33 9.94
CA PRO A 97 -0.05 -21.58 11.02
C PRO A 97 1.10 -22.52 10.60
N GLU A 98 0.87 -23.37 9.60
CA GLU A 98 1.87 -24.26 9.01
C GLU A 98 2.82 -23.56 8.03
N ALA A 99 2.49 -22.35 7.59
CA ALA A 99 3.30 -21.61 6.64
C ALA A 99 4.59 -21.13 7.29
N ARG A 100 5.72 -21.70 6.90
CA ARG A 100 7.06 -21.34 7.41
C ARG A 100 7.49 -19.92 7.03
N PHE A 101 6.85 -19.33 6.02
CA PHE A 101 7.18 -18.00 5.50
C PHE A 101 5.95 -17.37 4.86
N LEU A 102 5.56 -16.20 5.37
CA LEU A 102 4.56 -15.31 4.76
C LEU A 102 5.03 -13.87 4.96
N GLU A 103 5.30 -13.15 3.87
CA GLU A 103 5.78 -11.77 3.91
C GLU A 103 5.16 -10.91 2.82
N LEU A 104 4.88 -9.66 3.16
CA LEU A 104 4.38 -8.68 2.20
C LEU A 104 5.42 -8.37 1.13
N VAL A 105 5.02 -8.44 -0.14
CA VAL A 105 5.85 -8.02 -1.27
C VAL A 105 5.89 -6.50 -1.37
N HIS A 106 4.74 -5.86 -1.19
CA HIS A 106 4.54 -4.42 -1.23
C HIS A 106 3.47 -3.99 -0.21
N ARG A 107 3.15 -2.70 -0.20
CA ARG A 107 2.09 -2.17 0.65
C ARG A 107 1.15 -1.28 -0.14
N ILE A 108 -0.11 -1.26 0.29
CA ILE A 108 -1.11 -0.25 -0.04
C ILE A 108 -1.60 0.40 1.26
N ASP A 109 -2.21 1.57 1.19
CA ASP A 109 -2.68 2.28 2.36
C ASP A 109 -3.81 1.52 3.08
N ARG A 110 -4.04 1.81 4.35
CA ARG A 110 -5.09 1.17 5.15
C ARG A 110 -6.45 1.23 4.46
N ASP A 111 -6.82 2.42 3.99
CA ASP A 111 -8.14 2.69 3.45
C ASP A 111 -8.26 2.42 1.94
N THR A 112 -7.12 2.17 1.27
CA THR A 112 -7.09 1.65 -0.10
C THR A 112 -7.46 0.18 -0.11
N SER A 113 -8.45 -0.22 -0.92
CA SER A 113 -8.82 -1.62 -1.14
C SER A 113 -8.10 -2.21 -2.36
N GLY A 114 -8.16 -3.54 -2.52
CA GLY A 114 -7.69 -4.24 -3.70
C GLY A 114 -6.39 -5.01 -3.52
N ILE A 115 -5.68 -5.22 -4.61
CA ILE A 115 -4.59 -6.20 -4.73
C ILE A 115 -3.44 -5.95 -3.76
N LEU A 116 -3.14 -6.97 -2.96
CA LEU A 116 -1.99 -7.06 -2.08
C LEU A 116 -1.27 -8.40 -2.31
N LEU A 117 -0.01 -8.34 -2.71
CA LEU A 117 0.84 -9.53 -2.94
C LEU A 117 1.55 -9.94 -1.65
N VAL A 118 1.47 -11.22 -1.33
CA VAL A 118 2.14 -11.86 -0.20
C VAL A 118 3.00 -13.01 -0.73
N ALA A 119 4.28 -13.04 -0.39
CA ALA A 119 5.17 -14.12 -0.78
C ALA A 119 5.13 -15.26 0.26
N LYS A 120 5.06 -16.50 -0.20
CA LYS A 120 5.11 -17.73 0.61
C LYS A 120 6.51 -18.34 0.68
N LYS A 121 7.48 -17.81 -0.08
CA LYS A 121 8.90 -18.21 -0.08
C LYS A 121 9.83 -17.01 -0.15
N ARG A 122 11.01 -17.10 0.46
CA ARG A 122 12.03 -16.04 0.42
C ARG A 122 12.53 -15.73 -1.00
N SER A 123 12.63 -16.76 -1.85
CA SER A 123 12.99 -16.60 -3.26
C SER A 123 11.93 -15.80 -4.01
N ALA A 124 10.66 -16.13 -3.81
CA ALA A 124 9.53 -15.41 -4.40
C ALA A 124 9.51 -13.94 -3.95
N LEU A 125 9.72 -13.68 -2.64
CA LEU A 125 9.81 -12.31 -2.12
C LEU A 125 10.89 -11.50 -2.83
N ARG A 126 12.13 -12.05 -2.93
CA ARG A 126 13.26 -11.37 -3.58
C ARG A 126 12.98 -11.07 -5.04
N HIS A 127 12.45 -12.07 -5.77
CA HIS A 127 12.13 -11.95 -7.18
C HIS A 127 11.06 -10.87 -7.43
N LEU A 128 9.94 -10.90 -6.69
CA LEU A 128 8.87 -9.91 -6.82
C LEU A 128 9.34 -8.51 -6.41
N GLN A 129 10.08 -8.38 -5.30
CA GLN A 129 10.64 -7.09 -4.88
C GLN A 129 11.66 -6.52 -5.89
N ALA A 130 12.40 -7.36 -6.62
CA ALA A 130 13.26 -6.92 -7.72
C ALA A 130 12.41 -6.28 -8.82
N GLN A 131 11.34 -6.92 -9.27
CA GLN A 131 10.42 -6.36 -10.26
C GLN A 131 9.79 -5.01 -9.83
N PHE A 132 9.44 -4.87 -8.53
CA PHE A 132 8.96 -3.57 -8.01
C PHE A 132 10.05 -2.48 -8.05
N ARG A 133 11.32 -2.82 -7.70
CA ARG A 133 12.46 -1.88 -7.78
C ARG A 133 12.76 -1.45 -9.20
N GLU A 134 12.71 -2.40 -10.13
CA GLU A 134 12.98 -2.21 -11.56
C GLU A 134 11.79 -1.60 -12.31
N LYS A 135 10.64 -1.41 -11.61
CA LYS A 135 9.40 -0.84 -12.14
C LYS A 135 8.81 -1.64 -13.31
N THR A 136 9.08 -2.93 -13.38
CA THR A 136 8.49 -3.83 -14.38
C THR A 136 7.06 -4.22 -14.04
N VAL A 137 6.70 -4.22 -12.75
CA VAL A 137 5.31 -4.43 -12.30
C VAL A 137 4.42 -3.28 -12.75
N LYS A 138 3.35 -3.60 -13.48
CA LYS A 138 2.31 -2.62 -13.84
C LYS A 138 1.17 -2.70 -12.83
N LYS A 139 0.72 -1.56 -12.34
CA LYS A 139 -0.32 -1.42 -11.31
C LYS A 139 -1.37 -0.45 -11.82
N TYR A 140 -2.62 -0.81 -11.71
CA TYR A 140 -3.75 0.02 -12.10
C TYR A 140 -4.73 0.15 -10.94
N TYR A 141 -5.03 1.39 -10.61
CA TYR A 141 -5.96 1.74 -9.54
C TYR A 141 -7.15 2.46 -10.13
N PHE A 142 -8.34 2.21 -9.62
CA PHE A 142 -9.51 3.02 -9.89
C PHE A 142 -9.70 4.03 -8.77
N ALA A 143 -9.94 5.28 -9.15
CA ALA A 143 -10.20 6.37 -8.23
C ALA A 143 -11.38 7.22 -8.73
N LEU A 144 -12.33 7.52 -7.85
CA LEU A 144 -13.39 8.48 -8.12
C LEU A 144 -12.91 9.84 -7.63
N VAL A 145 -12.73 10.77 -8.55
CA VAL A 145 -12.16 12.11 -8.27
C VAL A 145 -13.19 13.21 -8.51
N MET A 146 -13.02 14.32 -7.80
CA MET A 146 -13.89 15.49 -7.88
C MET A 146 -13.85 16.15 -9.26
N GLY A 147 -14.99 16.48 -9.81
CA GLY A 147 -15.15 17.26 -11.01
C GLY A 147 -14.73 16.55 -12.30
N GLU A 148 -14.53 17.33 -13.34
CA GLU A 148 -14.15 16.82 -14.64
C GLU A 148 -12.63 16.75 -14.80
N TRP A 149 -12.08 15.53 -14.80
CA TRP A 149 -10.67 15.31 -15.14
C TRP A 149 -10.43 15.57 -16.63
N LYS A 150 -9.49 16.45 -16.95
CA LYS A 150 -9.16 16.78 -18.34
C LYS A 150 -8.40 15.65 -19.01
N ASN A 151 -8.84 15.21 -20.18
CA ASN A 151 -8.15 14.15 -20.97
C ASN A 151 -6.70 14.52 -21.33
N SER A 152 -6.34 15.81 -21.35
CA SER A 152 -4.98 16.29 -21.56
C SER A 152 -4.07 16.02 -20.37
N CYS A 153 -4.59 15.90 -19.13
CA CYS A 153 -3.82 15.60 -17.93
C CYS A 153 -3.55 14.09 -17.82
N LYS A 154 -2.67 13.58 -18.67
CA LYS A 154 -2.34 12.14 -18.73
C LYS A 154 -1.24 11.73 -17.76
N VAL A 155 -0.42 12.66 -17.30
CA VAL A 155 0.74 12.40 -16.43
C VAL A 155 0.85 13.49 -15.39
N VAL A 156 0.96 13.08 -14.13
CA VAL A 156 1.36 13.96 -13.04
C VAL A 156 2.75 13.55 -12.59
N ASN A 157 3.72 14.43 -12.84
CA ASN A 157 5.11 14.27 -12.46
C ASN A 157 5.47 15.34 -11.42
N ALA A 158 5.23 15.05 -10.15
CA ALA A 158 5.41 16.00 -9.07
C ALA A 158 6.09 15.33 -7.87
N PRO A 159 7.28 15.85 -7.41
CA PRO A 159 8.02 15.23 -6.33
C PRO A 159 7.27 15.30 -5.00
N LEU A 160 7.34 14.23 -4.20
CA LEU A 160 6.61 14.09 -2.96
C LEU A 160 7.53 14.09 -1.73
N LEU A 161 7.19 14.93 -0.76
CA LEU A 161 7.85 15.04 0.54
C LEU A 161 6.90 14.60 1.65
N LYS A 162 7.33 13.60 2.43
CA LYS A 162 6.59 13.14 3.61
C LYS A 162 7.07 13.94 4.84
N ASN A 163 6.14 14.48 5.59
CA ASN A 163 6.41 15.02 6.92
C ASN A 163 6.56 13.86 7.92
N GLU A 164 7.70 13.79 8.60
CA GLU A 164 8.02 12.70 9.54
C GLU A 164 7.17 12.75 10.82
N VAL A 165 6.65 13.91 11.20
CA VAL A 165 5.89 14.09 12.46
C VAL A 165 4.44 13.60 12.30
N ASN A 166 3.73 14.11 11.28
CA ASN A 166 2.31 13.84 11.09
C ASN A 166 2.00 12.89 9.93
N SER A 167 3.04 12.39 9.26
CA SER A 167 2.92 11.50 8.09
C SER A 167 2.12 12.06 6.91
N ILE A 168 1.86 13.39 6.87
CA ILE A 168 1.25 14.05 5.71
C ILE A 168 2.28 14.13 4.59
N VAL A 169 1.82 13.87 3.37
CA VAL A 169 2.64 13.97 2.16
C VAL A 169 2.17 15.18 1.34
N ARG A 170 3.12 15.93 0.79
CA ARG A 170 2.82 17.09 -0.09
C ARG A 170 3.74 17.10 -1.28
N VAL A 171 3.34 17.80 -2.33
CA VAL A 171 4.22 18.13 -3.45
C VAL A 171 5.27 19.15 -2.96
N SER A 172 6.54 18.90 -3.26
CA SER A 172 7.64 19.77 -2.88
C SER A 172 8.84 19.52 -3.80
N SER A 173 9.54 20.57 -4.22
CA SER A 173 10.79 20.46 -4.99
C SER A 173 11.88 19.67 -4.27
N ASN A 174 11.87 19.67 -2.93
CA ASN A 174 12.77 18.87 -2.09
C ASN A 174 12.28 17.43 -1.88
N GLY A 175 11.18 17.04 -2.52
CA GLY A 175 10.58 15.71 -2.41
C GLY A 175 11.30 14.66 -3.26
N LYS A 176 10.92 13.41 -3.06
CA LYS A 176 11.37 12.30 -3.90
C LYS A 176 10.63 12.30 -5.23
N PRO A 177 11.31 12.12 -6.38
CA PRO A 177 10.66 12.03 -7.69
C PRO A 177 9.52 11.02 -7.67
N SER A 178 8.38 11.43 -8.22
CA SER A 178 7.21 10.56 -8.36
C SER A 178 6.40 10.89 -9.61
N GLU A 179 5.90 9.86 -10.26
CA GLU A 179 5.13 9.93 -11.51
C GLU A 179 3.92 9.00 -11.41
N THR A 180 2.75 9.54 -11.75
CA THR A 180 1.51 8.76 -11.92
C THR A 180 0.90 9.10 -13.27
N ARG A 181 0.52 8.07 -14.03
CA ARG A 181 -0.22 8.21 -15.30
C ARG A 181 -1.70 8.03 -15.02
N PHE A 182 -2.50 8.82 -15.71
CA PHE A 182 -3.95 8.80 -15.57
C PHE A 182 -4.64 8.61 -16.94
N SER A 183 -5.76 7.89 -16.92
CA SER A 183 -6.71 7.83 -18.01
C SER A 183 -8.12 7.93 -17.46
N VAL A 184 -8.98 8.67 -18.17
CA VAL A 184 -10.39 8.79 -17.82
C VAL A 184 -11.09 7.50 -18.24
N LEU A 185 -11.82 6.88 -17.33
CA LEU A 185 -12.66 5.72 -17.59
C LEU A 185 -14.11 6.16 -17.84
N GLU A 186 -14.64 7.02 -16.98
CA GLU A 186 -16.02 7.47 -17.07
C GLU A 186 -16.18 8.87 -16.45
N LYS A 187 -17.02 9.72 -17.03
CA LYS A 187 -17.35 11.06 -16.52
C LYS A 187 -18.78 11.08 -16.03
N PHE A 188 -18.99 11.67 -14.84
CA PHE A 188 -20.28 11.91 -14.20
C PHE A 188 -20.53 13.42 -14.06
N THR A 189 -21.66 13.82 -13.49
CA THR A 189 -22.06 15.23 -13.33
C THR A 189 -21.03 16.03 -12.53
N GLN A 190 -20.60 15.53 -11.38
CA GLN A 190 -19.65 16.21 -10.47
C GLN A 190 -18.40 15.35 -10.16
N ALA A 191 -18.20 14.24 -10.87
CA ALA A 191 -17.12 13.30 -10.61
C ALA A 191 -16.56 12.73 -11.89
N THR A 192 -15.35 12.18 -11.82
CA THR A 192 -14.72 11.39 -12.88
C THR A 192 -14.14 10.12 -12.26
N LEU A 193 -14.45 8.97 -12.87
CA LEU A 193 -13.72 7.73 -12.58
C LEU A 193 -12.45 7.72 -13.43
N VAL A 194 -11.30 7.67 -12.78
CA VAL A 194 -10.00 7.60 -13.46
C VAL A 194 -9.29 6.30 -13.13
N GLN A 195 -8.52 5.81 -14.11
CA GLN A 195 -7.51 4.80 -13.88
C GLN A 195 -6.18 5.50 -13.60
N ALA A 196 -5.58 5.24 -12.45
CA ALA A 196 -4.26 5.71 -12.08
C ALA A 196 -3.24 4.58 -12.17
N SER A 197 -2.12 4.82 -12.86
CA SER A 197 -0.99 3.90 -12.99
C SER A 197 0.28 4.54 -12.40
N PRO A 198 0.60 4.27 -11.12
CA PRO A 198 1.77 4.84 -10.48
C PRO A 198 3.05 4.12 -10.95
N ILE A 199 3.96 4.88 -11.59
CA ILE A 199 5.29 4.39 -12.03
C ILE A 199 6.23 4.25 -10.84
N THR A 200 6.12 5.15 -9.86
CA THR A 200 6.79 5.09 -8.57
C THR A 200 5.80 4.66 -7.48
N GLY A 201 6.28 4.32 -6.29
CA GLY A 201 5.44 3.87 -5.16
C GLY A 201 5.70 4.69 -3.89
N ARG A 202 5.44 6.02 -3.92
CA ARG A 202 5.58 6.86 -2.73
C ARG A 202 4.32 6.78 -1.87
N THR A 203 4.47 6.99 -0.58
CA THR A 203 3.34 7.05 0.37
C THR A 203 2.28 8.03 -0.16
N HIS A 204 1.02 7.63 -0.15
CA HIS A 204 -0.16 8.41 -0.59
C HIS A 204 -0.04 9.01 -2.00
N GLN A 205 0.82 8.47 -2.87
CA GLN A 205 1.19 9.10 -4.14
C GLN A 205 -0.02 9.45 -5.01
N ILE A 206 -0.93 8.53 -5.27
CA ILE A 206 -2.12 8.77 -6.11
C ILE A 206 -2.98 9.85 -5.47
N ARG A 207 -3.24 9.75 -4.16
CA ARG A 207 -4.06 10.67 -3.38
C ARG A 207 -3.55 12.12 -3.45
N VAL A 208 -2.24 12.31 -3.29
CA VAL A 208 -1.61 13.64 -3.36
C VAL A 208 -1.54 14.15 -4.80
N HIS A 209 -1.27 13.29 -5.79
CA HIS A 209 -1.23 13.69 -7.19
C HIS A 209 -2.60 14.13 -7.71
N THR A 210 -3.69 13.46 -7.32
CA THR A 210 -5.05 13.87 -7.69
C THR A 210 -5.44 15.18 -7.01
N GLN A 211 -5.15 15.35 -5.72
CA GLN A 211 -5.36 16.62 -5.00
C GLN A 211 -4.55 17.77 -5.64
N TYR A 212 -3.27 17.55 -5.93
CA TYR A 212 -2.39 18.54 -6.58
C TYR A 212 -2.92 18.99 -7.95
N SER A 213 -3.59 18.09 -8.67
CA SER A 213 -4.23 18.38 -9.95
C SER A 213 -5.61 19.08 -9.81
N GLY A 214 -6.05 19.38 -8.59
CA GLY A 214 -7.35 20.01 -8.32
C GLY A 214 -8.53 19.04 -8.27
N HIS A 215 -8.27 17.74 -8.27
CA HIS A 215 -9.27 16.68 -8.33
C HIS A 215 -9.08 15.67 -7.18
N PRO A 216 -9.35 16.04 -5.90
CA PRO A 216 -9.20 15.13 -4.78
C PRO A 216 -10.08 13.89 -4.94
N ILE A 217 -9.64 12.76 -4.34
CA ILE A 217 -10.40 11.51 -4.33
C ILE A 217 -11.54 11.61 -3.32
N ALA A 218 -12.69 11.04 -3.65
CA ALA A 218 -13.84 10.96 -2.76
C ALA A 218 -13.50 10.21 -1.47
N TRP A 219 -13.95 10.78 -0.33
CA TRP A 219 -13.74 10.23 1.02
C TRP A 219 -12.27 10.03 1.41
N ASP A 220 -11.40 10.89 0.88
CA ASP A 220 -10.02 10.95 1.36
C ASP A 220 -9.94 11.81 2.63
N ASP A 221 -9.71 11.19 3.77
CA ASP A 221 -9.65 11.82 5.10
C ASP A 221 -8.58 12.89 5.27
N ARG A 222 -7.54 12.86 4.41
CA ARG A 222 -6.35 13.73 4.50
C ARG A 222 -6.24 14.74 3.38
N TYR A 223 -6.67 14.36 2.19
CA TYR A 223 -6.47 15.11 0.95
C TYR A 223 -7.76 15.38 0.20
N GLY A 224 -8.91 14.96 0.74
CA GLY A 224 -10.23 15.08 0.14
C GLY A 224 -10.87 16.46 0.24
N ASP A 225 -12.09 16.56 -0.27
CA ASP A 225 -12.95 17.73 -0.18
C ASP A 225 -14.30 17.34 0.44
N ARG A 226 -14.68 18.00 1.54
CA ARG A 226 -15.89 17.67 2.30
C ARG A 226 -17.20 17.87 1.51
N ARG A 227 -17.24 18.82 0.56
CA ARG A 227 -18.43 19.04 -0.28
C ARG A 227 -18.58 17.89 -1.27
N PHE A 228 -17.45 17.43 -1.81
CA PHE A 228 -17.43 16.28 -2.67
C PHE A 228 -17.78 14.98 -1.92
N ASP A 229 -17.30 14.83 -0.67
CA ASP A 229 -17.67 13.70 0.18
C ASP A 229 -19.18 13.72 0.50
N ALA A 230 -19.76 14.88 0.78
CA ALA A 230 -21.20 15.02 0.98
C ALA A 230 -22.02 14.67 -0.27
N TYR A 231 -21.55 15.07 -1.46
CA TYR A 231 -22.17 14.70 -2.73
C TYR A 231 -22.11 13.18 -2.97
N THR A 232 -20.92 12.58 -2.89
CA THR A 232 -20.76 11.15 -3.13
C THR A 232 -21.39 10.28 -2.03
N GLY A 233 -21.55 10.83 -0.82
CA GLY A 233 -22.31 10.22 0.29
C GLY A 233 -23.79 10.02 -0.03
N GLN A 234 -24.41 10.91 -0.81
CA GLN A 234 -25.79 10.74 -1.27
C GLN A 234 -25.95 9.55 -2.23
N HIS A 235 -24.86 9.12 -2.84
CA HIS A 235 -24.80 7.93 -3.69
C HIS A 235 -24.37 6.66 -2.93
N GLY A 236 -24.25 6.73 -1.59
CA GLY A 236 -23.93 5.58 -0.73
C GLY A 236 -22.45 5.34 -0.49
N LEU A 237 -21.57 6.30 -0.82
CA LEU A 237 -20.14 6.20 -0.50
C LEU A 237 -19.87 6.67 0.93
N ASP A 238 -19.09 5.90 1.69
CA ASP A 238 -18.67 6.24 3.08
C ASP A 238 -17.19 5.91 3.35
N ARG A 239 -16.42 5.62 2.31
CA ARG A 239 -15.01 5.29 2.39
C ARG A 239 -14.22 5.82 1.20
N LEU A 240 -12.90 5.90 1.34
CA LEU A 240 -11.99 6.25 0.25
C LEU A 240 -12.28 5.45 -1.03
N PHE A 241 -12.62 6.13 -2.13
CA PHE A 241 -12.80 5.50 -3.43
C PHE A 241 -11.45 5.37 -4.14
N LEU A 242 -10.58 4.54 -3.59
CA LEU A 242 -9.31 4.15 -4.23
C LEU A 242 -9.14 2.64 -4.12
N HIS A 243 -9.03 1.98 -5.27
CA HIS A 243 -9.00 0.54 -5.37
C HIS A 243 -7.87 0.06 -6.28
N ALA A 244 -6.97 -0.79 -5.77
CA ALA A 244 -5.92 -1.46 -6.54
C ALA A 244 -6.56 -2.58 -7.39
N ALA A 245 -7.01 -2.23 -8.60
CA ALA A 245 -7.91 -3.05 -9.40
C ALA A 245 -7.19 -4.12 -10.24
N ASN A 246 -6.00 -3.81 -10.74
CA ASN A 246 -5.27 -4.74 -11.62
C ASN A 246 -3.77 -4.63 -11.37
N ILE A 247 -3.09 -5.77 -11.46
CA ILE A 247 -1.63 -5.85 -11.41
C ILE A 247 -1.11 -6.84 -12.46
N ARG A 248 -0.01 -6.46 -13.12
CA ARG A 248 0.73 -7.34 -14.04
C ARG A 248 2.16 -7.49 -13.58
N PHE A 249 2.64 -8.72 -13.50
CA PHE A 249 3.99 -9.06 -13.05
C PHE A 249 4.40 -10.43 -13.62
N VAL A 250 5.66 -10.81 -13.43
CA VAL A 250 6.19 -12.13 -13.80
C VAL A 250 6.13 -13.04 -12.57
N HIS A 251 5.57 -14.22 -12.72
CA HIS A 251 5.45 -15.20 -11.63
C HIS A 251 6.84 -15.68 -11.17
N PRO A 252 7.13 -15.70 -9.84
CA PRO A 252 8.47 -15.88 -9.31
C PRO A 252 9.06 -17.31 -9.48
N ALA A 253 8.28 -18.28 -9.90
CA ALA A 253 8.72 -19.65 -10.09
C ALA A 253 8.59 -20.12 -11.55
N THR A 254 7.50 -19.78 -12.21
CA THR A 254 7.21 -20.23 -13.57
C THR A 254 7.69 -19.26 -14.65
N GLU A 255 8.08 -18.04 -14.25
CA GLU A 255 8.43 -16.92 -15.13
C GLU A 255 7.31 -16.53 -16.14
N ALA A 256 6.11 -17.06 -15.95
CA ALA A 256 4.97 -16.70 -16.77
C ALA A 256 4.48 -15.29 -16.43
N SER A 257 4.04 -14.55 -17.45
CA SER A 257 3.35 -13.27 -17.24
C SER A 257 2.00 -13.51 -16.58
N MET A 258 1.77 -12.85 -15.45
CA MET A 258 0.50 -12.89 -14.71
C MET A 258 -0.20 -11.55 -14.79
N GLU A 259 -1.50 -11.61 -15.00
CA GLU A 259 -2.41 -10.48 -14.85
C GLU A 259 -3.53 -10.86 -13.90
N ILE A 260 -3.65 -10.11 -12.82
CA ILE A 260 -4.64 -10.34 -11.76
C ILE A 260 -5.57 -9.13 -11.67
N ASN A 261 -6.87 -9.40 -11.61
CA ASN A 261 -7.91 -8.40 -11.38
C ASN A 261 -8.55 -8.65 -10.01
N ALA A 262 -8.76 -7.57 -9.25
CA ALA A 262 -9.55 -7.59 -8.02
C ALA A 262 -10.88 -6.88 -8.27
N PRO A 263 -12.03 -7.49 -7.94
CA PRO A 263 -13.32 -6.82 -8.04
C PRO A 263 -13.40 -5.66 -7.03
N MET A 264 -14.03 -4.55 -7.42
CA MET A 264 -14.17 -3.36 -6.56
C MET A 264 -15.06 -3.60 -5.32
N GLY A 265 -15.91 -4.62 -5.38
CA GLY A 265 -16.91 -4.92 -4.36
C GLY A 265 -18.21 -4.14 -4.55
N GLU A 266 -19.28 -4.65 -3.93
CA GLU A 266 -20.65 -4.19 -4.15
C GLU A 266 -20.86 -2.70 -3.90
N GLN A 267 -20.27 -2.15 -2.84
CA GLN A 267 -20.43 -0.75 -2.50
C GLN A 267 -19.93 0.19 -3.58
N LEU A 268 -18.70 0.01 -4.08
CA LEU A 268 -18.14 0.89 -5.10
C LEU A 268 -18.88 0.76 -6.43
N GLU A 269 -19.31 -0.45 -6.78
CA GLU A 269 -20.13 -0.70 -7.97
C GLU A 269 -21.51 -0.03 -7.86
N ALA A 270 -22.16 -0.10 -6.69
CA ALA A 270 -23.43 0.54 -6.43
C ALA A 270 -23.35 2.08 -6.54
N VAL A 271 -22.27 2.68 -6.01
CA VAL A 271 -21.99 4.12 -6.14
C VAL A 271 -21.87 4.52 -7.60
N LEU A 272 -21.11 3.78 -8.41
CA LEU A 272 -20.99 4.06 -9.84
C LEU A 272 -22.33 3.92 -10.58
N ALA A 273 -23.11 2.90 -10.24
CA ALA A 273 -24.45 2.71 -10.82
C ALA A 273 -25.40 3.88 -10.47
N SER A 274 -25.37 4.37 -9.23
CA SER A 274 -26.13 5.53 -8.78
C SER A 274 -25.73 6.82 -9.52
N LEU A 275 -24.44 7.08 -9.66
CA LEU A 275 -23.91 8.24 -10.41
C LEU A 275 -24.28 8.19 -11.91
N ARG A 276 -24.35 6.99 -12.52
CA ARG A 276 -24.82 6.80 -13.89
C ARG A 276 -26.30 7.14 -14.05
N SER A 277 -27.10 6.82 -13.05
CA SER A 277 -28.52 7.11 -13.06
C SER A 277 -28.80 8.61 -12.98
N GLU A 278 -28.05 9.36 -12.15
CA GLU A 278 -28.14 10.82 -12.07
C GLU A 278 -27.86 11.50 -13.42
N LYS A 279 -26.88 10.99 -14.18
CA LYS A 279 -26.49 11.57 -15.47
C LYS A 279 -27.55 11.40 -16.57
N LYS A 280 -28.49 10.47 -16.42
CA LYS A 280 -29.54 10.16 -17.41
C LYS A 280 -30.84 10.94 -17.19
N GLY A 281 -31.03 11.54 -16.02
CA GLY A 281 -32.16 12.40 -15.68
C GLY A 281 -31.83 13.86 -15.90
#